data_0da1175d15b7a237053dd488cc9a7620
#
_entry.id   0da1175d15b7a237053dd488cc9a7620
#
_cell.length_a   1.000
_cell.length_b   1.000
_cell.length_c   1.000
_cell.angle_alpha   90.00
_cell.angle_beta   90.00
_cell.angle_gamma   90.00
#
_symmetry.space_group_name_H-M   'P 1'
#
loop_
_entity.id
_entity.type
_entity.pdbx_description
1 polymer ?
#
loop_
_entity_poly.entity_id
_entity_poly.type
_entity_poly.pdbx_seq_one_letter_code
_entity_poly.pdbx_strand_id
1 'polypeptide(L)'
;MKTGNQFNTVALVGRSNTPGIAEPLATLAASLAKLGFEVVFEGDTAREFGITGYPALTPAEIGARADVAVVLGGDGTMLGIGRQLAPYRTPLIGINHGRLGFITDIAAADMHARIPVMLAGKFEREERSLLEARIVRDGEPIYHALAFNDVVVNRSGFSGMVELRASVDGRYMYNQRSDGLIVATPTGSTAYALSSAGPILHPQLQGIVLVPIAPHALSNRPIVLPDDSKIAIQIVAGRDVNVNFDMQSFTSLELNDTIEVRRSKHTVPFLHPVGYSYFSTLRKKLHWNEHASNEDDKAF
;
A
#
# COMPACT_ATOMS: atom_id res chain seq x y z
N MET A 1 -27.97 26.71 -9.17
CA MET A 1 -26.74 26.26 -9.84
C MET A 1 -26.47 24.84 -9.39
N LYS A 2 -26.52 23.83 -10.26
CA LYS A 2 -26.05 22.49 -9.92
C LYS A 2 -24.53 22.60 -9.76
N THR A 3 -24.06 22.53 -8.53
CA THR A 3 -22.63 22.27 -8.27
C THR A 3 -22.35 20.92 -8.90
N GLY A 4 -21.69 20.91 -10.06
CA GLY A 4 -21.30 19.66 -10.71
C GLY A 4 -20.44 18.86 -9.72
N ASN A 5 -20.92 17.69 -9.31
CA ASN A 5 -20.11 16.77 -8.54
C ASN A 5 -18.85 16.45 -9.35
N GLN A 6 -17.69 16.49 -8.71
CA GLN A 6 -16.42 16.10 -9.35
C GLN A 6 -16.39 14.60 -9.68
N PHE A 7 -17.19 13.82 -8.97
CA PHE A 7 -17.35 12.37 -9.10
C PHE A 7 -18.83 12.05 -9.34
N ASN A 8 -19.10 11.00 -10.12
CA ASN A 8 -20.44 10.50 -10.39
C ASN A 8 -20.61 9.08 -9.84
N THR A 9 -19.64 8.20 -10.11
CA THR A 9 -19.66 6.79 -9.72
C THR A 9 -18.65 6.53 -8.60
N VAL A 10 -19.14 6.02 -7.48
CA VAL A 10 -18.36 5.71 -6.28
C VAL A 10 -18.35 4.20 -6.04
N ALA A 11 -17.17 3.60 -6.04
CA ALA A 11 -16.99 2.20 -5.66
C ALA A 11 -16.77 2.08 -4.14
N LEU A 12 -17.45 1.14 -3.51
CA LEU A 12 -17.26 0.80 -2.10
C LEU A 12 -16.54 -0.54 -1.97
N VAL A 13 -15.50 -0.56 -1.15
CA VAL A 13 -14.68 -1.74 -0.88
C VAL A 13 -14.60 -1.95 0.63
N GLY A 14 -14.88 -3.16 1.09
CA GLY A 14 -14.81 -3.54 2.50
C GLY A 14 -13.65 -4.50 2.79
N ARG A 15 -13.18 -4.49 4.02
CA ARG A 15 -12.20 -5.47 4.49
C ARG A 15 -12.87 -6.82 4.71
N SER A 16 -12.40 -7.84 4.02
CA SER A 16 -12.84 -9.23 4.20
C SER A 16 -12.62 -9.74 5.63
N ASN A 17 -13.48 -10.69 6.06
CA ASN A 17 -13.43 -11.34 7.37
C ASN A 17 -13.46 -10.36 8.55
N THR A 18 -14.16 -9.22 8.40
CA THR A 18 -14.24 -8.20 9.45
C THR A 18 -15.66 -8.08 9.97
N PRO A 19 -15.95 -8.57 11.20
CA PRO A 19 -17.27 -8.41 11.80
C PRO A 19 -17.66 -6.93 11.93
N GLY A 20 -18.94 -6.63 11.70
CA GLY A 20 -19.51 -5.31 11.91
C GLY A 20 -19.24 -4.28 10.80
N ILE A 21 -18.64 -4.68 9.66
CA ILE A 21 -18.36 -3.76 8.56
C ILE A 21 -19.54 -3.62 7.58
N ALA A 22 -20.43 -4.60 7.54
CA ALA A 22 -21.57 -4.64 6.60
C ALA A 22 -22.52 -3.46 6.78
N GLU A 23 -22.92 -3.16 8.02
CA GLU A 23 -23.87 -2.09 8.33
C GLU A 23 -23.29 -0.69 8.00
N PRO A 24 -22.05 -0.32 8.42
CA PRO A 24 -21.40 0.90 7.98
C PRO A 24 -21.32 1.06 6.48
N LEU A 25 -20.98 0.00 5.73
CA LEU A 25 -20.93 0.04 4.26
C LEU A 25 -22.31 0.27 3.65
N ALA A 26 -23.33 -0.44 4.12
CA ALA A 26 -24.71 -0.31 3.63
C ALA A 26 -25.27 1.10 3.91
N THR A 27 -25.02 1.63 5.10
CA THR A 27 -25.48 2.99 5.47
C THR A 27 -24.76 4.08 4.67
N LEU A 28 -23.44 3.92 4.42
CA LEU A 28 -22.70 4.81 3.56
C LEU A 28 -23.23 4.76 2.12
N ALA A 29 -23.47 3.58 1.57
CA ALA A 29 -24.02 3.39 0.24
C ALA A 29 -25.38 4.09 0.08
N ALA A 30 -26.31 3.87 1.03
CA ALA A 30 -27.62 4.50 1.01
C ALA A 30 -27.54 6.03 1.13
N SER A 31 -26.59 6.54 1.91
CA SER A 31 -26.35 7.99 2.04
C SER A 31 -25.85 8.59 0.73
N LEU A 32 -24.89 7.95 0.07
CA LEU A 32 -24.32 8.40 -1.21
C LEU A 32 -25.34 8.34 -2.34
N ALA A 33 -26.14 7.27 -2.40
CA ALA A 33 -27.20 7.13 -3.39
C ALA A 33 -28.27 8.25 -3.25
N LYS A 34 -28.65 8.61 -2.00
CA LYS A 34 -29.56 9.75 -1.74
C LYS A 34 -28.96 11.09 -2.18
N LEU A 35 -27.66 11.23 -2.19
CA LEU A 35 -26.95 12.43 -2.68
C LEU A 35 -26.80 12.43 -4.21
N GLY A 36 -27.27 11.39 -4.91
CA GLY A 36 -27.29 11.29 -6.36
C GLY A 36 -26.04 10.66 -6.98
N PHE A 37 -25.17 10.03 -6.18
CA PHE A 37 -24.06 9.23 -6.70
C PHE A 37 -24.55 7.87 -7.19
N GLU A 38 -23.97 7.38 -8.28
CA GLU A 38 -24.02 5.98 -8.64
C GLU A 38 -23.09 5.21 -7.69
N VAL A 39 -23.62 4.27 -6.91
CA VAL A 39 -22.84 3.46 -5.98
C VAL A 39 -22.70 2.06 -6.54
N VAL A 40 -21.46 1.57 -6.58
CA VAL A 40 -21.11 0.19 -6.94
C VAL A 40 -20.29 -0.45 -5.84
N PHE A 41 -20.32 -1.76 -5.74
CA PHE A 41 -19.51 -2.50 -4.76
C PHE A 41 -18.45 -3.34 -5.46
N GLU A 42 -17.33 -3.51 -4.77
CA GLU A 42 -16.38 -4.54 -5.15
C GLU A 42 -17.02 -5.92 -4.93
N GLY A 43 -16.79 -6.86 -5.87
CA GLY A 43 -17.56 -8.12 -5.97
C GLY A 43 -17.42 -9.03 -4.76
N ASP A 44 -16.21 -9.17 -4.19
CA ASP A 44 -16.00 -9.99 -3.00
C ASP A 44 -16.62 -9.34 -1.76
N THR A 45 -16.54 -8.02 -1.65
CA THR A 45 -17.21 -7.22 -0.62
C THR A 45 -18.72 -7.41 -0.67
N ALA A 46 -19.34 -7.30 -1.85
CA ALA A 46 -20.79 -7.46 -1.99
C ALA A 46 -21.24 -8.89 -1.61
N ARG A 47 -20.47 -9.89 -2.05
CA ARG A 47 -20.76 -11.31 -1.79
C ARG A 47 -20.62 -11.65 -0.31
N GLU A 48 -19.51 -11.23 0.29
CA GLU A 48 -19.19 -11.58 1.69
C GLU A 48 -20.19 -10.96 2.67
N PHE A 49 -20.58 -9.71 2.44
CA PHE A 49 -21.49 -8.99 3.34
C PHE A 49 -22.98 -9.09 2.93
N GLY A 50 -23.30 -9.87 1.90
CA GLY A 50 -24.69 -10.06 1.45
C GLY A 50 -25.34 -8.76 0.95
N ILE A 51 -24.55 -7.83 0.39
CA ILE A 51 -25.06 -6.55 -0.08
C ILE A 51 -25.78 -6.75 -1.41
N THR A 52 -27.05 -6.38 -1.45
CA THR A 52 -27.92 -6.46 -2.62
C THR A 52 -28.44 -5.09 -3.01
N GLY A 53 -28.95 -4.96 -4.25
CA GLY A 53 -29.53 -3.71 -4.75
C GLY A 53 -28.50 -2.72 -5.33
N TYR A 54 -27.21 -3.07 -5.35
CA TYR A 54 -26.14 -2.32 -6.00
C TYR A 54 -25.36 -3.22 -6.97
N PRO A 55 -24.80 -2.67 -8.07
CA PRO A 55 -23.92 -3.44 -8.94
C PRO A 55 -22.70 -3.94 -8.18
N ALA A 56 -22.36 -5.24 -8.31
CA ALA A 56 -21.15 -5.85 -7.81
C ALA A 56 -20.17 -6.00 -8.98
N LEU A 57 -18.99 -5.37 -8.89
CA LEU A 57 -18.02 -5.26 -9.97
C LEU A 57 -16.69 -5.87 -9.58
N THR A 58 -16.00 -6.43 -10.55
CA THR A 58 -14.58 -6.79 -10.40
C THR A 58 -13.71 -5.55 -10.26
N PRO A 59 -12.50 -5.64 -9.70
CA PRO A 59 -11.57 -4.49 -9.65
C PRO A 59 -11.28 -3.88 -11.03
N ALA A 60 -11.23 -4.67 -12.09
CA ALA A 60 -11.04 -4.17 -13.45
C ALA A 60 -12.25 -3.33 -13.94
N GLU A 61 -13.47 -3.78 -13.66
CA GLU A 61 -14.68 -3.05 -13.97
C GLU A 61 -14.81 -1.77 -13.13
N ILE A 62 -14.41 -1.82 -11.84
CA ILE A 62 -14.32 -0.63 -10.98
C ILE A 62 -13.35 0.36 -11.60
N GLY A 63 -12.15 -0.08 -11.98
CA GLY A 63 -11.14 0.77 -12.59
C GLY A 63 -11.61 1.43 -13.88
N ALA A 64 -12.45 0.74 -14.66
CA ALA A 64 -13.00 1.27 -15.92
C ALA A 64 -14.19 2.22 -15.73
N ARG A 65 -14.94 2.15 -14.61
CA ARG A 65 -16.22 2.84 -14.44
C ARG A 65 -16.26 3.83 -13.27
N ALA A 66 -15.57 3.51 -12.17
CA ALA A 66 -15.68 4.33 -10.98
C ALA A 66 -14.70 5.51 -11.03
N ASP A 67 -15.19 6.68 -10.65
CA ASP A 67 -14.39 7.89 -10.54
C ASP A 67 -13.52 7.89 -9.27
N VAL A 68 -13.93 7.15 -8.23
CA VAL A 68 -13.24 7.02 -6.96
C VAL A 68 -13.64 5.73 -6.25
N ALA A 69 -12.71 5.14 -5.50
CA ALA A 69 -12.99 4.01 -4.63
C ALA A 69 -12.83 4.42 -3.15
N VAL A 70 -13.89 4.20 -2.37
CA VAL A 70 -13.91 4.43 -0.93
C VAL A 70 -13.73 3.08 -0.24
N VAL A 71 -12.67 2.95 0.53
CA VAL A 71 -12.23 1.70 1.14
C VAL A 71 -12.47 1.77 2.65
N LEU A 72 -13.36 0.91 3.17
CA LEU A 72 -13.60 0.76 4.60
C LEU A 72 -12.83 -0.46 5.13
N GLY A 73 -11.74 -0.20 5.84
CA GLY A 73 -10.86 -1.28 6.31
C GLY A 73 -9.63 -0.77 7.03
N GLY A 74 -8.49 -1.35 6.74
CA GLY A 74 -7.17 -0.92 7.21
C GLY A 74 -6.20 -0.78 6.04
N ASP A 75 -4.94 -0.48 6.37
CA ASP A 75 -3.89 -0.29 5.36
C ASP A 75 -3.78 -1.50 4.41
N GLY A 76 -3.86 -2.74 4.92
CA GLY A 76 -3.81 -3.93 4.08
C GLY A 76 -4.91 -4.00 3.01
N THR A 77 -6.13 -3.56 3.32
CA THR A 77 -7.23 -3.51 2.33
C THR A 77 -6.93 -2.45 1.26
N MET A 78 -6.43 -1.29 1.68
CA MET A 78 -6.00 -0.22 0.78
C MET A 78 -4.90 -0.69 -0.17
N LEU A 79 -3.89 -1.42 0.34
CA LEU A 79 -2.80 -1.97 -0.48
C LEU A 79 -3.34 -2.95 -1.53
N GLY A 80 -4.21 -3.87 -1.11
CA GLY A 80 -4.79 -4.90 -1.98
C GLY A 80 -5.55 -4.31 -3.16
N ILE A 81 -6.53 -3.44 -2.88
CA ILE A 81 -7.32 -2.81 -3.94
C ILE A 81 -6.51 -1.78 -4.72
N GLY A 82 -5.58 -1.06 -4.06
CA GLY A 82 -4.72 -0.07 -4.69
C GLY A 82 -3.85 -0.66 -5.80
N ARG A 83 -3.25 -1.84 -5.58
CA ARG A 83 -2.49 -2.54 -6.63
C ARG A 83 -3.36 -2.89 -7.84
N GLN A 84 -4.60 -3.34 -7.60
CA GLN A 84 -5.52 -3.73 -8.67
C GLN A 84 -6.04 -2.54 -9.45
N LEU A 85 -6.23 -1.39 -8.80
CA LEU A 85 -6.72 -0.15 -9.42
C LEU A 85 -5.59 0.75 -9.97
N ALA A 86 -4.33 0.46 -9.67
CA ALA A 86 -3.18 1.23 -10.15
C ALA A 86 -3.14 1.43 -11.67
N PRO A 87 -3.43 0.41 -12.53
CA PRO A 87 -3.45 0.58 -13.98
C PRO A 87 -4.48 1.60 -14.47
N TYR A 88 -5.56 1.81 -13.71
CA TYR A 88 -6.67 2.70 -14.05
C TYR A 88 -6.53 4.09 -13.42
N ARG A 89 -5.60 4.24 -12.47
CA ARG A 89 -5.42 5.48 -11.70
C ARG A 89 -6.67 5.93 -10.95
N THR A 90 -7.56 5.00 -10.59
CA THR A 90 -8.74 5.28 -9.78
C THR A 90 -8.31 5.81 -8.41
N PRO A 91 -8.74 7.02 -8.00
CA PRO A 91 -8.39 7.58 -6.71
C PRO A 91 -8.96 6.76 -5.56
N LEU A 92 -8.23 6.71 -4.44
CA LEU A 92 -8.64 5.99 -3.23
C LEU A 92 -8.90 6.95 -2.07
N ILE A 93 -9.96 6.69 -1.32
CA ILE A 93 -10.23 7.32 -0.01
C ILE A 93 -10.23 6.20 1.03
N GLY A 94 -9.40 6.31 2.07
CA GLY A 94 -9.25 5.29 3.10
C GLY A 94 -10.04 5.63 4.36
N ILE A 95 -10.98 4.76 4.76
CA ILE A 95 -11.71 4.84 6.02
C ILE A 95 -11.19 3.74 6.94
N ASN A 96 -10.75 4.12 8.12
CA ASN A 96 -10.26 3.22 9.13
C ASN A 96 -11.40 2.55 9.89
N HIS A 97 -11.40 1.21 9.93
CA HIS A 97 -12.29 0.44 10.81
C HIS A 97 -11.46 -0.21 11.92
N GLY A 98 -11.30 0.50 13.02
CA GLY A 98 -10.51 0.07 14.18
C GLY A 98 -9.32 0.98 14.49
N ARG A 99 -8.09 0.45 14.43
CA ARG A 99 -6.88 1.23 14.72
C ARG A 99 -6.48 2.10 13.54
N LEU A 100 -6.19 3.37 13.77
CA LEU A 100 -5.70 4.31 12.76
C LEU A 100 -4.57 3.68 11.93
N GLY A 101 -4.65 3.78 10.58
CA GLY A 101 -3.60 3.36 9.65
C GLY A 101 -2.66 4.51 9.27
N PHE A 102 -1.67 4.23 8.46
CA PHE A 102 -0.83 5.24 7.82
C PHE A 102 -1.46 5.81 6.54
N ILE A 103 -2.36 5.04 5.92
CA ILE A 103 -3.04 5.38 4.66
C ILE A 103 -4.57 5.29 4.75
N THR A 104 -5.11 5.07 5.96
CA THR A 104 -6.54 5.10 6.28
C THR A 104 -6.76 6.14 7.37
N ASP A 105 -6.98 7.39 6.99
CA ASP A 105 -6.95 8.57 7.85
C ASP A 105 -8.31 9.08 8.29
N ILE A 106 -9.41 8.54 7.73
CA ILE A 106 -10.78 8.88 8.13
C ILE A 106 -11.27 7.83 9.12
N ALA A 107 -11.67 8.24 10.31
CA ALA A 107 -12.32 7.32 11.25
C ALA A 107 -13.71 6.91 10.75
N ALA A 108 -14.11 5.64 10.97
CA ALA A 108 -15.45 5.18 10.57
C ALA A 108 -16.58 6.03 11.14
N ALA A 109 -16.43 6.58 12.37
CA ALA A 109 -17.38 7.47 12.99
C ALA A 109 -17.59 8.80 12.21
N ASP A 110 -16.56 9.24 11.48
CA ASP A 110 -16.57 10.51 10.75
C ASP A 110 -16.94 10.36 9.27
N MET A 111 -17.08 9.13 8.77
CA MET A 111 -17.23 8.86 7.33
C MET A 111 -18.44 9.56 6.71
N HIS A 112 -19.58 9.56 7.40
CA HIS A 112 -20.81 10.18 6.90
C HIS A 112 -20.72 11.71 6.78
N ALA A 113 -19.89 12.34 7.59
CA ALA A 113 -19.66 13.79 7.53
C ALA A 113 -18.58 14.13 6.49
N ARG A 114 -17.52 13.33 6.39
CA ARG A 114 -16.33 13.66 5.59
C ARG A 114 -16.45 13.21 4.12
N ILE A 115 -16.96 12.02 3.85
CA ILE A 115 -17.00 11.48 2.48
C ILE A 115 -17.80 12.37 1.53
N PRO A 116 -19.03 12.82 1.85
CA PRO A 116 -19.78 13.73 0.97
C PRO A 116 -19.04 15.04 0.67
N VAL A 117 -18.33 15.58 1.65
CA VAL A 117 -17.56 16.83 1.51
C VAL A 117 -16.38 16.62 0.56
N MET A 118 -15.69 15.49 0.66
CA MET A 118 -14.60 15.12 -0.25
C MET A 118 -15.12 14.87 -1.66
N LEU A 119 -16.23 14.15 -1.81
CA LEU A 119 -16.84 13.89 -3.12
C LEU A 119 -17.36 15.17 -3.80
N ALA A 120 -17.67 16.22 -3.02
CA ALA A 120 -17.97 17.56 -3.52
C ALA A 120 -16.69 18.35 -3.93
N GLY A 121 -15.50 17.73 -3.90
CA GLY A 121 -14.24 18.33 -4.37
C GLY A 121 -13.36 18.96 -3.27
N LYS A 122 -13.70 18.81 -1.98
CA LYS A 122 -12.88 19.33 -0.88
C LYS A 122 -11.97 18.24 -0.34
N PHE A 123 -10.84 18.02 -0.99
CA PHE A 123 -9.81 17.05 -0.61
C PHE A 123 -8.41 17.55 -0.99
N GLU A 124 -7.40 16.95 -0.40
CA GLU A 124 -6.01 17.03 -0.81
C GLU A 124 -5.64 15.74 -1.56
N ARG A 125 -4.95 15.89 -2.69
CA ARG A 125 -4.54 14.75 -3.53
C ARG A 125 -3.07 14.48 -3.37
N GLU A 126 -2.74 13.22 -3.14
CA GLU A 126 -1.38 12.72 -3.05
C GLU A 126 -1.18 11.54 -4.00
N GLU A 127 -0.10 11.55 -4.78
CA GLU A 127 0.25 10.41 -5.66
C GLU A 127 1.22 9.48 -4.93
N ARG A 128 0.90 8.19 -4.89
CA ARG A 128 1.74 7.15 -4.29
C ARG A 128 2.35 6.27 -5.37
N SER A 129 3.66 6.07 -5.29
CA SER A 129 4.39 5.16 -6.17
C SER A 129 4.24 3.70 -5.74
N LEU A 130 4.40 2.79 -6.71
CA LEU A 130 4.48 1.36 -6.48
C LEU A 130 5.83 0.84 -6.99
N LEU A 131 6.22 -0.33 -6.48
CA LEU A 131 7.25 -1.17 -7.09
C LEU A 131 6.62 -2.13 -8.07
N GLU A 132 7.37 -2.44 -9.11
CA GLU A 132 7.13 -3.52 -10.04
C GLU A 132 8.27 -4.51 -9.91
N ALA A 133 7.99 -5.78 -9.69
CA ALA A 133 9.03 -6.79 -9.63
C ALA A 133 8.75 -7.96 -10.55
N ARG A 134 9.83 -8.52 -11.11
CA ARG A 134 9.82 -9.72 -11.93
C ARG A 134 10.80 -10.73 -11.35
N ILE A 135 10.45 -11.99 -11.43
CA ILE A 135 11.36 -13.08 -11.14
C ILE A 135 11.81 -13.64 -12.48
N VAL A 136 13.12 -13.74 -12.65
CA VAL A 136 13.77 -14.28 -13.84
C VAL A 136 14.49 -15.56 -13.46
N ARG A 137 14.18 -16.65 -14.14
CA ARG A 137 14.82 -17.98 -14.04
C ARG A 137 15.32 -18.38 -15.42
N ASP A 138 16.59 -18.76 -15.52
CA ASP A 138 17.24 -19.17 -16.78
C ASP A 138 17.06 -18.15 -17.93
N GLY A 139 17.02 -16.85 -17.57
CA GLY A 139 16.82 -15.76 -18.51
C GLY A 139 15.38 -15.44 -18.87
N GLU A 140 14.41 -16.25 -18.41
CA GLU A 140 12.98 -16.06 -18.71
C GLU A 140 12.22 -15.50 -17.51
N PRO A 141 11.31 -14.53 -17.71
CA PRO A 141 10.45 -14.02 -16.65
C PRO A 141 9.35 -15.04 -16.31
N ILE A 142 9.38 -15.57 -15.09
CA ILE A 142 8.43 -16.59 -14.61
C ILE A 142 7.32 -16.02 -13.72
N TYR A 143 7.49 -14.81 -13.19
CA TYR A 143 6.50 -14.17 -12.32
C TYR A 143 6.62 -12.65 -12.39
N HIS A 144 5.50 -11.97 -12.23
CA HIS A 144 5.44 -10.51 -12.21
C HIS A 144 4.36 -10.04 -11.22
N ALA A 145 4.69 -9.05 -10.39
CA ALA A 145 3.73 -8.44 -9.47
C ALA A 145 4.05 -6.97 -9.19
N LEU A 146 3.03 -6.25 -8.73
CA LEU A 146 3.16 -4.92 -8.15
C LEU A 146 3.19 -5.01 -6.62
N ALA A 147 3.94 -4.13 -5.97
CA ALA A 147 3.92 -3.93 -4.54
C ALA A 147 3.71 -2.45 -4.21
N PHE A 148 2.88 -2.20 -3.22
CA PHE A 148 2.60 -0.84 -2.75
C PHE A 148 3.59 -0.42 -1.66
N ASN A 149 3.83 -1.34 -0.70
CA ASN A 149 4.80 -1.14 0.37
C ASN A 149 6.18 -1.66 -0.02
N ASP A 150 6.29 -2.97 -0.23
CA ASP A 150 7.60 -3.60 -0.33
C ASP A 150 7.60 -4.91 -1.13
N VAL A 151 8.78 -5.23 -1.64
CA VAL A 151 9.18 -6.53 -2.16
C VAL A 151 10.21 -7.09 -1.20
N VAL A 152 9.91 -8.23 -0.58
CA VAL A 152 10.74 -8.84 0.45
C VAL A 152 11.26 -10.19 -0.01
N VAL A 153 12.56 -10.32 -0.13
CA VAL A 153 13.22 -11.62 -0.35
C VAL A 153 13.67 -12.13 1.00
N ASN A 154 13.13 -13.25 1.45
CA ASN A 154 13.46 -13.83 2.74
C ASN A 154 13.36 -15.35 2.73
N ARG A 155 13.86 -15.98 3.78
CA ARG A 155 13.66 -17.42 4.03
C ARG A 155 12.35 -17.67 4.78
N SER A 156 11.75 -18.83 4.54
CA SER A 156 10.55 -19.30 5.28
C SER A 156 10.89 -20.30 6.38
N GLY A 157 12.06 -20.94 6.33
CA GLY A 157 12.45 -22.01 7.25
C GLY A 157 13.16 -21.50 8.52
N PHE A 158 13.31 -22.40 9.50
CA PHE A 158 13.92 -22.08 10.80
C PHE A 158 15.46 -22.15 10.79
N SER A 159 16.12 -22.64 9.76
CA SER A 159 17.57 -22.87 9.75
C SER A 159 18.29 -22.19 8.59
N GLY A 160 19.42 -21.57 8.92
CA GLY A 160 20.35 -20.97 7.96
C GLY A 160 20.02 -19.52 7.60
N MET A 161 20.89 -18.90 6.85
CA MET A 161 20.74 -17.59 6.25
C MET A 161 20.60 -17.74 4.74
N VAL A 162 20.03 -16.74 4.09
CA VAL A 162 20.13 -16.61 2.64
C VAL A 162 21.39 -15.83 2.28
N GLU A 163 22.00 -16.18 1.16
CA GLU A 163 23.04 -15.36 0.55
C GLU A 163 22.50 -14.72 -0.71
N LEU A 164 22.48 -13.41 -0.71
CA LEU A 164 21.89 -12.58 -1.74
C LEU A 164 22.97 -11.71 -2.38
N ARG A 165 23.03 -11.73 -3.72
CA ARG A 165 23.84 -10.79 -4.49
C ARG A 165 22.95 -9.67 -4.97
N ALA A 166 23.21 -8.45 -4.52
CA ALA A 166 22.51 -7.25 -4.95
C ALA A 166 23.32 -6.45 -5.95
N SER A 167 22.65 -5.94 -6.97
CA SER A 167 23.18 -4.95 -7.92
C SER A 167 22.16 -3.85 -8.17
N VAL A 168 22.66 -2.65 -8.47
CA VAL A 168 21.86 -1.45 -8.75
C VAL A 168 22.33 -0.88 -10.08
N ASP A 169 21.42 -0.68 -11.02
CA ASP A 169 21.69 -0.21 -12.38
C ASP A 169 22.80 -0.99 -13.10
N GLY A 170 22.78 -2.32 -12.92
CA GLY A 170 23.75 -3.24 -13.45
C GLY A 170 25.11 -3.24 -12.76
N ARG A 171 25.30 -2.41 -11.72
CA ARG A 171 26.53 -2.36 -10.95
C ARG A 171 26.43 -3.21 -9.70
N TYR A 172 27.42 -4.08 -9.49
CA TYR A 172 27.52 -4.88 -8.27
C TYR A 172 27.57 -3.99 -7.03
N MET A 173 26.72 -4.29 -6.07
CA MET A 173 26.66 -3.57 -4.80
C MET A 173 27.33 -4.38 -3.68
N TYR A 174 26.80 -5.56 -3.38
CA TYR A 174 27.34 -6.47 -2.37
C TYR A 174 26.78 -7.90 -2.51
N ASN A 175 27.47 -8.85 -1.86
CA ASN A 175 26.87 -10.10 -1.40
C ASN A 175 26.59 -9.97 0.09
N GLN A 176 25.37 -10.31 0.53
CA GLN A 176 25.05 -10.34 1.94
C GLN A 176 24.51 -11.70 2.37
N ARG A 177 24.85 -12.10 3.60
CA ARG A 177 24.23 -13.21 4.30
C ARG A 177 23.33 -12.63 5.38
N SER A 178 22.05 -12.97 5.36
CA SER A 178 21.02 -12.37 6.21
C SER A 178 19.79 -13.27 6.28
N ASP A 179 18.78 -12.87 7.04
CA ASP A 179 17.44 -13.48 6.96
C ASP A 179 16.67 -13.03 5.71
N GLY A 180 17.07 -11.90 5.10
CA GLY A 180 16.47 -11.40 3.88
C GLY A 180 16.87 -9.97 3.53
N LEU A 181 16.20 -9.44 2.51
CA LEU A 181 16.35 -8.07 2.02
C LEU A 181 14.98 -7.51 1.65
N ILE A 182 14.69 -6.32 2.10
CA ILE A 182 13.48 -5.56 1.79
C ILE A 182 13.84 -4.48 0.77
N VAL A 183 13.03 -4.35 -0.26
CA VAL A 183 13.01 -3.20 -1.17
C VAL A 183 11.68 -2.50 -0.97
N ALA A 184 11.66 -1.29 -0.43
CA ALA A 184 10.43 -0.61 -0.07
C ALA A 184 10.27 0.76 -0.72
N THR A 185 9.00 1.10 -1.00
CA THR A 185 8.58 2.46 -1.37
C THR A 185 8.62 3.39 -0.16
N PRO A 186 8.45 4.70 -0.32
CA PRO A 186 8.21 5.61 0.80
C PRO A 186 6.98 5.20 1.65
N THR A 187 5.91 4.72 1.03
CA THR A 187 4.74 4.19 1.75
C THR A 187 5.13 2.99 2.61
N GLY A 188 5.89 2.03 2.06
CA GLY A 188 6.36 0.84 2.75
C GLY A 188 7.45 1.10 3.79
N SER A 189 8.06 2.29 3.80
CA SER A 189 9.07 2.65 4.79
C SER A 189 8.53 2.65 6.23
N THR A 190 7.22 2.76 6.41
CA THR A 190 6.52 2.65 7.71
C THR A 190 5.95 1.26 7.99
N ALA A 191 6.17 0.29 7.09
CA ALA A 191 5.73 -1.11 7.21
C ALA A 191 6.88 -2.03 7.70
N TYR A 192 7.17 -3.11 7.01
CA TYR A 192 8.20 -4.07 7.43
C TYR A 192 9.61 -3.46 7.44
N ALA A 193 9.89 -2.51 6.54
CA ALA A 193 11.15 -1.77 6.53
C ALA A 193 11.40 -1.05 7.87
N LEU A 194 10.38 -0.44 8.49
CA LEU A 194 10.51 0.22 9.79
C LEU A 194 10.88 -0.79 10.89
N SER A 195 10.22 -1.94 10.94
CA SER A 195 10.50 -3.00 11.92
C SER A 195 11.91 -3.59 11.75
N SER A 196 12.50 -3.45 10.57
CA SER A 196 13.87 -3.88 10.23
C SER A 196 14.89 -2.73 10.33
N ALA A 197 14.59 -1.70 11.12
CA ALA A 197 15.45 -0.54 11.37
C ALA A 197 15.73 0.32 10.11
N GLY A 198 14.83 0.29 9.13
CA GLY A 198 14.86 1.20 7.99
C GLY A 198 14.44 2.63 8.36
N PRO A 199 14.89 3.65 7.61
CA PRO A 199 14.45 5.03 7.81
C PRO A 199 12.99 5.23 7.36
N ILE A 200 12.28 6.16 8.00
CA ILE A 200 10.99 6.64 7.52
C ILE A 200 11.25 7.60 6.36
N LEU A 201 10.63 7.31 5.22
CA LEU A 201 10.66 8.18 4.05
C LEU A 201 9.34 8.95 3.96
N HIS A 202 9.43 10.26 3.70
CA HIS A 202 8.22 11.03 3.43
C HIS A 202 7.53 10.49 2.17
N PRO A 203 6.20 10.33 2.13
CA PRO A 203 5.48 9.72 1.01
C PRO A 203 5.77 10.35 -0.36
N GLN A 204 6.08 11.63 -0.40
CA GLN A 204 6.39 12.37 -1.62
C GLN A 204 7.87 12.29 -2.04
N LEU A 205 8.71 11.59 -1.25
CA LEU A 205 10.12 11.42 -1.62
C LEU A 205 10.23 10.48 -2.82
N GLN A 206 10.99 10.90 -3.82
CA GLN A 206 11.34 10.06 -4.97
C GLN A 206 12.52 9.16 -4.61
N GLY A 207 12.25 8.11 -3.85
CA GLY A 207 13.27 7.19 -3.36
C GLY A 207 12.75 5.78 -3.16
N ILE A 208 13.66 4.83 -3.17
CA ILE A 208 13.46 3.42 -2.82
C ILE A 208 14.45 3.11 -1.70
N VAL A 209 14.01 2.40 -0.67
CA VAL A 209 14.91 1.99 0.41
C VAL A 209 15.17 0.49 0.36
N LEU A 210 16.45 0.12 0.46
CA LEU A 210 16.88 -1.26 0.67
C LEU A 210 17.20 -1.45 2.15
N VAL A 211 16.56 -2.42 2.79
CA VAL A 211 16.72 -2.68 4.22
C VAL A 211 17.07 -4.17 4.42
N PRO A 212 18.31 -4.48 4.86
CA PRO A 212 18.69 -5.83 5.24
C PRO A 212 17.90 -6.33 6.46
N ILE A 213 17.50 -7.60 6.47
CA ILE A 213 16.84 -8.24 7.61
C ILE A 213 17.89 -9.07 8.34
N ALA A 214 18.20 -8.73 9.59
CA ALA A 214 19.16 -9.41 10.43
C ALA A 214 20.48 -9.78 9.68
N PRO A 215 21.20 -8.83 9.08
CA PRO A 215 22.41 -9.13 8.32
C PRO A 215 23.52 -9.63 9.24
N HIS A 216 24.28 -10.62 8.75
CA HIS A 216 25.43 -11.17 9.49
C HIS A 216 26.58 -10.14 9.60
N ALA A 217 26.75 -9.31 8.57
CA ALA A 217 27.76 -8.25 8.57
C ALA A 217 27.29 -7.04 9.40
N LEU A 218 28.02 -6.73 10.47
CA LEU A 218 27.68 -5.65 11.40
C LEU A 218 27.71 -4.25 10.76
N SER A 219 28.38 -4.10 9.63
CA SER A 219 28.50 -2.83 8.88
C SER A 219 27.32 -2.58 7.91
N ASN A 220 26.49 -3.59 7.61
CA ASN A 220 25.34 -3.40 6.73
C ASN A 220 24.35 -2.40 7.34
N ARG A 221 23.92 -1.48 6.52
CA ARG A 221 22.92 -0.45 6.88
C ARG A 221 21.89 -0.33 5.77
N PRO A 222 20.67 0.08 6.09
CA PRO A 222 19.71 0.51 5.10
C PRO A 222 20.29 1.62 4.22
N ILE A 223 19.96 1.58 2.92
CA ILE A 223 20.35 2.60 1.95
C ILE A 223 19.14 3.08 1.18
N VAL A 224 19.05 4.39 0.98
CA VAL A 224 18.05 5.02 0.12
C VAL A 224 18.67 5.30 -1.23
N LEU A 225 17.99 4.89 -2.28
CA LEU A 225 18.36 5.05 -3.68
C LEU A 225 17.35 5.97 -4.39
N PRO A 226 17.70 6.61 -5.49
CA PRO A 226 16.73 7.24 -6.39
C PRO A 226 15.65 6.25 -6.83
N ASP A 227 14.42 6.71 -7.02
CA ASP A 227 13.29 5.82 -7.33
C ASP A 227 13.31 5.27 -8.77
N ASP A 228 14.13 5.83 -9.64
CA ASP A 228 14.39 5.32 -10.99
C ASP A 228 15.44 4.20 -11.05
N SER A 229 16.08 3.87 -9.93
CA SER A 229 17.06 2.78 -9.82
C SER A 229 16.45 1.42 -10.14
N LYS A 230 17.20 0.60 -10.86
CA LYS A 230 16.87 -0.80 -11.16
C LYS A 230 17.67 -1.70 -10.25
N ILE A 231 16.98 -2.42 -9.38
CA ILE A 231 17.57 -3.29 -8.38
C ILE A 231 17.44 -4.73 -8.87
N ALA A 232 18.53 -5.50 -8.83
CA ALA A 232 18.50 -6.93 -9.09
C ALA A 232 19.07 -7.68 -7.87
N ILE A 233 18.32 -8.69 -7.40
CA ILE A 233 18.66 -9.52 -6.26
C ILE A 233 18.73 -10.96 -6.72
N GLN A 234 19.94 -11.54 -6.76
CA GLN A 234 20.16 -12.95 -7.15
C GLN A 234 20.28 -13.82 -5.90
N ILE A 235 19.63 -14.98 -5.94
CA ILE A 235 19.76 -16.01 -4.90
C ILE A 235 21.06 -16.79 -5.13
N VAL A 236 22.05 -16.57 -4.27
CA VAL A 236 23.37 -17.25 -4.38
C VAL A 236 23.39 -18.55 -3.57
N ALA A 237 22.82 -18.51 -2.34
CA ALA A 237 22.69 -19.68 -1.49
C ALA A 237 21.52 -19.51 -0.53
N GLY A 238 20.97 -20.63 -0.09
CA GLY A 238 19.85 -20.67 0.86
C GLY A 238 18.88 -21.79 0.56
N ARG A 239 18.00 -22.09 1.53
CA ARG A 239 16.88 -23.03 1.37
C ARG A 239 15.59 -22.31 1.70
N ASP A 240 14.49 -22.76 1.11
CA ASP A 240 13.15 -22.22 1.38
C ASP A 240 13.08 -20.69 1.21
N VAL A 241 13.75 -20.17 0.18
CA VAL A 241 13.77 -18.74 -0.14
C VAL A 241 12.49 -18.39 -0.86
N ASN A 242 11.86 -17.30 -0.41
CA ASN A 242 10.65 -16.77 -1.04
C ASN A 242 10.80 -15.29 -1.32
N VAL A 243 9.99 -14.80 -2.25
CA VAL A 243 9.71 -13.38 -2.40
C VAL A 243 8.25 -13.09 -2.04
N ASN A 244 8.05 -12.03 -1.27
CA ASN A 244 6.73 -11.54 -0.87
C ASN A 244 6.50 -10.15 -1.43
N PHE A 245 5.24 -9.85 -1.76
CA PHE A 245 4.76 -8.56 -2.27
C PHE A 245 3.71 -8.05 -1.28
N ASP A 246 4.03 -6.98 -0.53
CA ASP A 246 3.19 -6.40 0.52
C ASP A 246 2.74 -7.42 1.59
N MET A 247 3.46 -8.52 1.76
CA MET A 247 3.06 -9.66 2.62
C MET A 247 1.67 -10.23 2.28
N GLN A 248 1.17 -10.03 1.05
CA GLN A 248 -0.16 -10.49 0.60
C GLN A 248 -0.09 -11.53 -0.52
N SER A 249 1.01 -11.58 -1.25
CA SER A 249 1.29 -12.63 -2.23
C SER A 249 2.75 -13.03 -2.13
N PHE A 250 3.04 -14.29 -2.40
CA PHE A 250 4.41 -14.81 -2.35
C PHE A 250 4.62 -15.88 -3.42
N THR A 251 5.88 -16.11 -3.75
CA THR A 251 6.30 -17.25 -4.56
C THR A 251 7.67 -17.75 -4.12
N SER A 252 7.89 -19.05 -4.28
CA SER A 252 9.16 -19.70 -3.94
C SER A 252 10.22 -19.38 -4.97
N LEU A 253 11.45 -19.26 -4.51
CA LEU A 253 12.63 -18.98 -5.32
C LEU A 253 13.59 -20.16 -5.30
N GLU A 254 14.30 -20.35 -6.41
CA GLU A 254 15.36 -21.32 -6.57
C GLU A 254 16.73 -20.63 -6.63
N LEU A 255 17.81 -21.43 -6.51
CA LEU A 255 19.16 -20.91 -6.68
C LEU A 255 19.33 -20.33 -8.09
N ASN A 256 20.02 -19.20 -8.16
CA ASN A 256 20.23 -18.38 -9.36
C ASN A 256 19.03 -17.62 -9.88
N ASP A 257 17.83 -17.78 -9.31
CA ASP A 257 16.74 -16.85 -9.61
C ASP A 257 17.18 -15.41 -9.33
N THR A 258 16.74 -14.51 -10.19
CA THR A 258 16.98 -13.08 -10.02
C THR A 258 15.65 -12.34 -9.89
N ILE A 259 15.51 -11.58 -8.82
CA ILE A 259 14.37 -10.68 -8.61
C ILE A 259 14.79 -9.30 -9.09
N GLU A 260 14.16 -8.84 -10.17
CA GLU A 260 14.34 -7.49 -10.69
C GLU A 260 13.26 -6.59 -10.15
N VAL A 261 13.64 -5.55 -9.41
CA VAL A 261 12.72 -4.59 -8.79
C VAL A 261 13.00 -3.20 -9.34
N ARG A 262 11.93 -2.49 -9.69
CA ARG A 262 12.00 -1.09 -10.13
C ARG A 262 10.71 -0.35 -9.72
N ARG A 263 10.73 0.95 -9.79
CA ARG A 263 9.50 1.75 -9.72
C ARG A 263 8.56 1.35 -10.86
N SER A 264 7.29 1.16 -10.51
CA SER A 264 6.23 0.95 -11.51
C SER A 264 5.96 2.25 -12.27
N LYS A 265 5.52 2.12 -13.52
CA LYS A 265 4.96 3.24 -14.29
C LYS A 265 3.60 3.72 -13.74
N HIS A 266 2.95 2.89 -12.93
CA HIS A 266 1.66 3.21 -12.32
C HIS A 266 1.86 3.92 -10.98
N THR A 267 0.97 4.86 -10.70
CA THR A 267 0.80 5.51 -9.40
C THR A 267 -0.65 5.38 -8.97
N VAL A 268 -0.90 5.48 -7.68
CA VAL A 268 -2.26 5.49 -7.12
C VAL A 268 -2.51 6.84 -6.46
N PRO A 269 -3.52 7.58 -6.90
CA PRO A 269 -3.92 8.81 -6.22
C PRO A 269 -4.64 8.47 -4.90
N PHE A 270 -4.22 9.09 -3.81
CA PHE A 270 -4.93 9.12 -2.55
C PHE A 270 -5.62 10.46 -2.40
N LEU A 271 -6.85 10.44 -1.90
CA LEU A 271 -7.58 11.64 -1.54
C LEU A 271 -7.72 11.70 -0.03
N HIS A 272 -7.20 12.73 0.56
CA HIS A 272 -7.23 13.01 1.99
C HIS A 272 -8.20 14.15 2.30
N PRO A 273 -8.81 14.19 3.49
CA PRO A 273 -9.54 15.37 3.93
C PRO A 273 -8.64 16.61 3.93
N VAL A 274 -9.23 17.79 3.65
CA VAL A 274 -8.49 19.06 3.77
C VAL A 274 -7.93 19.21 5.17
N GLY A 275 -6.67 19.62 5.26
CA GLY A 275 -5.91 19.72 6.52
C GLY A 275 -5.25 18.41 6.95
N TYR A 276 -5.16 17.43 6.05
CA TYR A 276 -4.39 16.22 6.30
C TYR A 276 -2.92 16.55 6.59
N SER A 277 -2.33 15.88 7.58
CA SER A 277 -0.92 16.00 7.90
C SER A 277 -0.29 14.64 8.13
N TYR A 278 0.65 14.27 7.27
CA TYR A 278 1.45 13.05 7.44
C TYR A 278 2.20 13.03 8.77
N PHE A 279 2.69 14.19 9.23
CA PHE A 279 3.38 14.29 10.52
C PHE A 279 2.46 14.05 11.71
N SER A 280 1.18 14.46 11.62
CA SER A 280 0.18 14.13 12.63
C SER A 280 -0.07 12.61 12.68
N THR A 281 -0.15 11.96 11.51
CA THR A 281 -0.27 10.51 11.42
C THR A 281 0.93 9.80 12.05
N LEU A 282 2.16 10.25 11.76
CA LEU A 282 3.39 9.70 12.37
C LEU A 282 3.35 9.82 13.90
N ARG A 283 3.04 11.01 14.45
CA ARG A 283 2.96 11.21 15.90
C ARG A 283 1.96 10.25 16.55
N LYS A 284 0.75 10.16 15.99
CA LYS A 284 -0.31 9.30 16.51
C LYS A 284 0.01 7.80 16.43
N LYS A 285 0.65 7.38 15.33
CA LYS A 285 0.96 5.97 15.09
C LYS A 285 2.19 5.48 15.81
N LEU A 286 3.20 6.33 15.97
CA LEU A 286 4.50 5.98 16.55
C LEU A 286 4.65 6.51 17.98
N HIS A 287 3.61 7.14 18.53
CA HIS A 287 3.62 7.69 19.89
C HIS A 287 4.78 8.68 20.11
N TRP A 288 5.10 9.47 19.07
CA TRP A 288 6.15 10.46 19.16
C TRP A 288 5.68 11.64 20.00
N ASN A 289 6.45 12.00 21.02
CA ASN A 289 6.21 13.16 21.88
C ASN A 289 4.83 13.18 22.58
N GLU A 290 4.39 12.04 23.10
CA GLU A 290 3.13 11.95 23.86
C GLU A 290 3.08 12.89 25.10
N HIS A 291 4.20 13.48 25.49
CA HIS A 291 4.31 14.43 26.61
C HIS A 291 4.26 15.91 26.18
N ALA A 292 4.19 16.24 24.90
CA ALA A 292 3.97 17.59 24.43
C ALA A 292 2.51 17.98 24.69
N SER A 293 2.29 19.11 25.35
CA SER A 293 0.98 19.65 25.69
C SER A 293 0.05 19.69 24.47
N ASN A 294 -1.23 19.35 24.66
CA ASN A 294 -2.31 19.34 23.66
C ASN A 294 -2.58 20.70 22.97
N GLU A 295 -1.71 21.69 23.13
CA GLU A 295 -1.86 23.03 22.59
C GLU A 295 -1.32 23.17 21.15
N ASP A 296 -0.35 22.34 20.76
CA ASP A 296 0.30 22.44 19.43
C ASP A 296 -0.54 21.89 18.26
N ASP A 297 -1.51 21.02 18.52
CA ASP A 297 -2.41 20.48 17.48
C ASP A 297 -3.53 21.46 17.06
N LYS A 298 -3.65 22.62 17.73
CA LYS A 298 -4.68 23.64 17.46
C LYS A 298 -4.15 24.87 16.72
N ALA A 299 -2.84 24.94 16.45
CA ALA A 299 -2.17 26.16 15.97
C ALA A 299 -1.89 26.18 14.46
N PHE A 300 -2.33 25.16 13.66
CA PHE A 300 -2.15 25.16 12.20
C PHE A 300 -3.41 24.68 11.47
#